data_c45c0ee732e50fc050f8dd936c12d729
#
_entry.id   c45c0ee732e50fc050f8dd936c12d729
#
_cell.length_a   1.000
_cell.length_b   1.000
_cell.length_c   1.000
_cell.angle_alpha   90.00
_cell.angle_beta   90.00
_cell.angle_gamma   90.00
#
_symmetry.space_group_name_H-M   'P 1'
#
loop_
_entity.id
_entity.type
_entity.pdbx_description
1 polymer ?
#
loop_
_entity_poly.entity_id
_entity_poly.type
_entity_poly.pdbx_seq_one_letter_code
_entity_poly.pdbx_strand_id
1 'polypeptide(L)'
;MTFLYKANATRGLEWARFFASRAPDLPFRIWPDIGDPAEVRYLAVWAPPENIAATFPNLELVFSVGAGVDQFDVSRLPPHVPLIRMLEPGITESMVEYATMAVLALHRDLVHFIAQQREQTWREIQITRAAKRRVGIMGLGKLGQALLERLKPFGFPLAGWNRSPRTIEDVSCYAGEQALPDFLAQTDILVCLLPLTGETRGILNAGLFEAMPRGAQLVNVGRGGHLVEADLIEALDRGVLSAAVLDVAEPEPLPAGHPFWSHPRILLTPHIASMTTPETAVEYVLDTIGRHRRGEALPGRVDRQRGY
;
A
#
# COMPACT_ATOMS: atom_id res chain seq x y z
N MET A 1 9.40 9.17 30.43
CA MET A 1 9.35 9.28 28.96
C MET A 1 9.14 7.87 28.39
N THR A 2 8.05 7.61 27.67
CA THR A 2 7.62 6.25 27.28
C THR A 2 7.31 6.22 25.78
N PHE A 3 7.62 5.09 25.13
CA PHE A 3 7.16 4.74 23.80
C PHE A 3 5.92 3.84 23.92
N LEU A 4 4.80 4.21 23.30
CA LEU A 4 3.57 3.44 23.28
C LEU A 4 3.33 2.84 21.89
N TYR A 5 3.02 1.55 21.85
CA TYR A 5 2.63 0.85 20.63
C TYR A 5 1.15 0.46 20.67
N LYS A 6 0.37 0.89 19.66
CA LYS A 6 -1.07 0.60 19.53
C LYS A 6 -1.39 0.08 18.12
N ALA A 7 -1.11 -1.17 17.89
CA ALA A 7 -1.48 -1.91 16.67
C ALA A 7 -1.63 -3.40 17.00
N ASN A 8 -1.24 -4.30 16.10
CA ASN A 8 -1.30 -5.74 16.35
C ASN A 8 -0.45 -6.15 17.56
N ALA A 9 -1.07 -6.83 18.54
CA ALA A 9 -0.42 -7.17 19.80
C ALA A 9 0.77 -8.13 19.63
N THR A 10 0.68 -9.10 18.73
CA THR A 10 1.77 -10.06 18.45
C THR A 10 3.02 -9.33 17.95
N ARG A 11 2.85 -8.42 17.00
CA ARG A 11 3.95 -7.56 16.55
C ARG A 11 4.46 -6.63 17.65
N GLY A 12 3.57 -6.15 18.53
CA GLY A 12 3.96 -5.35 19.68
C GLY A 12 4.96 -6.07 20.58
N LEU A 13 4.79 -7.38 20.80
CA LEU A 13 5.73 -8.20 21.57
C LEU A 13 7.10 -8.35 20.88
N GLU A 14 7.12 -8.43 19.54
CA GLU A 14 8.36 -8.46 18.76
C GLU A 14 9.08 -7.10 18.85
N TRP A 15 8.35 -6.00 18.69
CA TRP A 15 8.90 -4.65 18.88
C TRP A 15 9.50 -4.47 20.28
N ALA A 16 8.79 -4.93 21.31
CA ALA A 16 9.26 -4.85 22.69
C ALA A 16 10.63 -5.53 22.88
N ARG A 17 10.86 -6.69 22.25
CA ARG A 17 12.16 -7.40 22.31
C ARG A 17 13.29 -6.56 21.69
N PHE A 18 13.03 -5.94 20.53
CA PHE A 18 14.02 -5.08 19.87
C PHE A 18 14.26 -3.79 20.63
N PHE A 19 13.21 -3.17 21.21
CA PHE A 19 13.37 -2.00 22.08
C PHE A 19 14.20 -2.33 23.32
N ALA A 20 13.93 -3.45 23.98
CA ALA A 20 14.68 -3.89 25.17
C ALA A 20 16.19 -4.08 24.88
N SER A 21 16.54 -4.52 23.67
CA SER A 21 17.94 -4.73 23.28
C SER A 21 18.64 -3.47 22.76
N ARG A 22 17.91 -2.55 22.08
CA ARG A 22 18.51 -1.42 21.38
C ARG A 22 18.31 -0.06 22.07
N ALA A 23 17.31 0.02 22.93
CA ALA A 23 16.97 1.24 23.67
C ALA A 23 16.42 0.90 25.07
N PRO A 24 17.21 0.22 25.94
CA PRO A 24 16.76 -0.21 27.27
C PRO A 24 16.34 0.95 28.17
N ASP A 25 16.85 2.15 27.91
CA ASP A 25 16.51 3.37 28.68
C ASP A 25 15.21 4.05 28.21
N LEU A 26 14.55 3.53 27.14
CA LEU A 26 13.27 4.01 26.66
C LEU A 26 12.17 2.97 26.95
N PRO A 27 11.39 3.14 28.05
CA PRO A 27 10.30 2.25 28.37
C PRO A 27 9.35 2.07 27.19
N PHE A 28 9.06 0.80 26.87
CA PHE A 28 8.15 0.42 25.80
C PHE A 28 6.89 -0.22 26.39
N ARG A 29 5.72 0.26 25.96
CA ARG A 29 4.42 -0.25 26.39
C ARG A 29 3.56 -0.63 25.20
N ILE A 30 2.67 -1.59 25.43
CA ILE A 30 1.72 -2.08 24.42
C ILE A 30 0.32 -1.78 24.91
N TRP A 31 -0.48 -1.10 24.08
CA TRP A 31 -1.89 -0.85 24.36
C TRP A 31 -2.62 -2.16 24.74
N PRO A 32 -3.51 -2.20 25.77
CA PRO A 32 -4.04 -1.05 26.53
C PRO A 32 -3.22 -0.63 27.77
N ASP A 33 -2.07 -1.26 28.06
CA ASP A 33 -1.20 -0.80 29.15
C ASP A 33 -0.44 0.46 28.74
N ILE A 34 -1.01 1.63 29.06
CA ILE A 34 -0.41 2.93 28.72
C ILE A 34 0.49 3.51 29.80
N GLY A 35 0.38 3.01 31.06
CA GLY A 35 1.02 3.62 32.22
C GLY A 35 0.49 5.03 32.50
N ASP A 36 1.39 5.95 32.87
CA ASP A 36 1.05 7.37 32.99
C ASP A 36 0.99 8.01 31.58
N PRO A 37 -0.19 8.51 31.14
CA PRO A 37 -0.34 9.17 29.85
C PRO A 37 0.59 10.39 29.67
N ALA A 38 0.95 11.08 30.76
CA ALA A 38 1.85 12.23 30.71
C ALA A 38 3.31 11.85 30.41
N GLU A 39 3.67 10.58 30.57
CA GLU A 39 5.00 10.07 30.21
C GLU A 39 5.12 9.67 28.73
N VAL A 40 4.01 9.46 28.01
CA VAL A 40 4.02 9.05 26.61
C VAL A 40 4.52 10.22 25.73
N ARG A 41 5.69 10.05 25.14
CA ARG A 41 6.29 11.00 24.21
C ARG A 41 6.23 10.53 22.76
N TYR A 42 6.23 9.22 22.56
CA TYR A 42 6.27 8.60 21.24
C TYR A 42 5.15 7.58 21.13
N LEU A 43 4.41 7.62 20.02
CA LEU A 43 3.29 6.72 19.77
C LEU A 43 3.42 6.11 18.38
N ALA A 44 3.52 4.77 18.29
CA ALA A 44 3.34 4.04 17.04
C ALA A 44 1.94 3.44 16.99
N VAL A 45 1.18 3.74 15.92
CA VAL A 45 -0.24 3.40 15.88
C VAL A 45 -0.72 3.12 14.44
N TRP A 46 -1.66 2.19 14.29
CA TRP A 46 -2.40 2.03 13.03
C TRP A 46 -3.50 3.09 12.91
N ALA A 47 -4.39 3.15 13.90
CA ALA A 47 -5.44 4.16 13.96
C ALA A 47 -5.35 4.91 15.31
N PRO A 48 -5.14 6.24 15.28
CA PRO A 48 -5.01 7.02 16.51
C PRO A 48 -6.31 7.01 17.32
N PRO A 49 -6.24 7.15 18.66
CA PRO A 49 -7.42 7.39 19.47
C PRO A 49 -8.05 8.75 19.13
N GLU A 50 -9.37 8.85 19.27
CA GLU A 50 -10.12 10.06 18.89
C GLU A 50 -9.60 11.36 19.55
N ASN A 51 -9.22 11.28 20.82
CA ASN A 51 -8.75 12.42 21.63
C ASN A 51 -7.26 12.36 21.93
N ILE A 52 -6.44 12.05 20.91
CA ILE A 52 -4.99 11.82 21.06
C ILE A 52 -4.28 12.96 21.80
N ALA A 53 -4.61 14.22 21.49
CA ALA A 53 -3.99 15.39 22.10
C ALA A 53 -4.33 15.55 23.59
N ALA A 54 -5.58 15.23 23.97
CA ALA A 54 -6.01 15.27 25.37
C ALA A 54 -5.49 14.06 26.16
N THR A 55 -5.41 12.91 25.50
CA THR A 55 -4.94 11.66 26.13
C THR A 55 -3.45 11.70 26.42
N PHE A 56 -2.65 12.25 25.51
CA PHE A 56 -1.18 12.28 25.63
C PHE A 56 -0.66 13.73 25.54
N PRO A 57 -0.71 14.50 26.65
CA PRO A 57 -0.43 15.94 26.64
C PRO A 57 1.02 16.31 26.29
N ASN A 58 1.94 15.35 26.43
CA ASN A 58 3.36 15.55 26.17
C ASN A 58 3.89 14.81 24.93
N LEU A 59 2.99 14.46 24.00
CA LEU A 59 3.33 13.73 22.77
C LEU A 59 4.26 14.56 21.89
N GLU A 60 5.35 13.97 21.43
CA GLU A 60 6.36 14.60 20.59
C GLU A 60 6.37 14.05 19.17
N LEU A 61 6.16 12.74 18.98
CA LEU A 61 6.12 12.09 17.67
C LEU A 61 5.01 11.05 17.59
N VAL A 62 4.35 11.00 16.44
CA VAL A 62 3.43 9.91 16.08
C VAL A 62 3.98 9.18 14.86
N PHE A 63 4.06 7.85 14.93
CA PHE A 63 4.45 6.98 13.84
C PHE A 63 3.24 6.21 13.33
N SER A 64 2.98 6.25 12.03
CA SER A 64 2.15 5.21 11.40
C SER A 64 2.94 3.91 11.41
N VAL A 65 2.32 2.79 11.77
CA VAL A 65 2.96 1.47 11.68
C VAL A 65 3.01 0.92 10.25
N GLY A 66 2.54 1.68 9.27
CA GLY A 66 2.58 1.35 7.84
C GLY A 66 3.04 2.52 6.98
N ALA A 67 3.18 2.28 5.67
CA ALA A 67 3.57 3.29 4.69
C ALA A 67 2.47 4.34 4.44
N GLY A 68 1.21 3.95 4.53
CA GLY A 68 0.05 4.82 4.36
C GLY A 68 -0.31 5.56 5.64
N VAL A 69 -0.99 6.69 5.48
CA VAL A 69 -1.42 7.55 6.59
C VAL A 69 -2.86 8.07 6.41
N ASP A 70 -3.59 7.51 5.47
CA ASP A 70 -4.97 7.87 5.14
C ASP A 70 -5.97 7.60 6.27
N GLN A 71 -5.64 6.69 7.20
CA GLN A 71 -6.40 6.43 8.42
C GLN A 71 -6.21 7.50 9.51
N PHE A 72 -5.30 8.47 9.30
CA PHE A 72 -5.06 9.56 10.24
C PHE A 72 -5.80 10.83 9.80
N ASP A 73 -6.69 11.32 10.66
CA ASP A 73 -7.13 12.69 10.58
C ASP A 73 -6.04 13.59 11.18
N VAL A 74 -5.15 14.09 10.30
CA VAL A 74 -4.01 14.91 10.72
C VAL A 74 -4.42 16.24 11.39
N SER A 75 -5.69 16.69 11.24
CA SER A 75 -6.20 17.89 11.90
C SER A 75 -6.37 17.68 13.41
N ARG A 76 -6.55 16.44 13.86
CA ARG A 76 -6.67 16.06 15.27
C ARG A 76 -5.34 15.97 16.01
N LEU A 77 -4.23 15.92 15.27
CA LEU A 77 -2.89 15.96 15.86
C LEU A 77 -2.49 17.40 16.21
N PRO A 78 -1.91 17.66 17.39
CA PRO A 78 -1.38 18.98 17.71
C PRO A 78 -0.45 19.49 16.60
N PRO A 79 -0.49 20.80 16.25
CA PRO A 79 0.30 21.33 15.14
C PRO A 79 1.82 21.09 15.24
N HIS A 80 2.33 21.04 16.47
CA HIS A 80 3.75 20.81 16.76
C HIS A 80 4.17 19.33 16.72
N VAL A 81 3.20 18.39 16.73
CA VAL A 81 3.49 16.94 16.73
C VAL A 81 3.56 16.43 15.30
N PRO A 82 4.74 16.06 14.77
CA PRO A 82 4.83 15.49 13.44
C PRO A 82 4.27 14.06 13.40
N LEU A 83 3.57 13.76 12.30
CA LEU A 83 3.21 12.41 11.91
C LEU A 83 4.30 11.87 10.98
N ILE A 84 4.83 10.71 11.29
CA ILE A 84 5.88 10.03 10.55
C ILE A 84 5.30 8.74 9.94
N ARG A 85 5.33 8.62 8.62
CA ARG A 85 4.99 7.37 7.95
C ARG A 85 6.19 6.42 7.98
N MET A 86 5.93 5.13 8.00
CA MET A 86 6.98 4.12 7.98
C MET A 86 7.63 4.06 6.59
N LEU A 87 8.96 4.27 6.54
CA LEU A 87 9.76 4.19 5.30
C LEU A 87 10.91 3.18 5.42
N GLU A 88 10.79 2.24 6.34
CA GLU A 88 11.81 1.21 6.53
C GLU A 88 11.94 0.32 5.27
N PRO A 89 13.13 -0.28 5.01
CA PRO A 89 13.40 -1.03 3.78
C PRO A 89 12.46 -2.21 3.55
N GLY A 90 12.09 -2.96 4.58
CA GLY A 90 11.26 -4.17 4.48
C GLY A 90 9.86 -3.90 3.88
N ILE A 91 9.30 -2.69 4.11
CA ILE A 91 8.06 -2.25 3.44
C ILE A 91 8.23 -2.24 1.92
N THR A 92 9.35 -1.69 1.45
CA THR A 92 9.61 -1.60 0.01
C THR A 92 9.87 -2.98 -0.57
N GLU A 93 10.66 -3.80 0.11
CA GLU A 93 11.01 -5.16 -0.31
C GLU A 93 9.76 -6.04 -0.38
N SER A 94 8.96 -6.07 0.69
CA SER A 94 7.71 -6.84 0.74
C SER A 94 6.72 -6.42 -0.35
N MET A 95 6.50 -5.10 -0.53
CA MET A 95 5.64 -4.60 -1.60
C MET A 95 6.12 -5.01 -2.99
N VAL A 96 7.42 -4.93 -3.25
CA VAL A 96 8.01 -5.30 -4.53
C VAL A 96 7.88 -6.79 -4.79
N GLU A 97 8.10 -7.64 -3.78
CA GLU A 97 7.90 -9.09 -3.88
C GLU A 97 6.45 -9.43 -4.21
N TYR A 98 5.51 -8.89 -3.41
CA TYR A 98 4.09 -9.15 -3.61
C TYR A 98 3.58 -8.64 -4.97
N ALA A 99 3.87 -7.38 -5.32
CA ALA A 99 3.39 -6.80 -6.57
C ALA A 99 4.02 -7.50 -7.80
N THR A 100 5.29 -7.94 -7.70
CA THR A 100 5.92 -8.77 -8.75
C THR A 100 5.21 -10.11 -8.87
N MET A 101 4.93 -10.79 -7.77
CA MET A 101 4.15 -12.04 -7.75
C MET A 101 2.78 -11.83 -8.40
N ALA A 102 2.06 -10.75 -8.04
CA ALA A 102 0.74 -10.44 -8.59
C ALA A 102 0.78 -10.19 -10.10
N VAL A 103 1.74 -9.39 -10.59
CA VAL A 103 1.94 -9.16 -12.03
C VAL A 103 2.26 -10.47 -12.76
N LEU A 104 3.15 -11.30 -12.23
CA LEU A 104 3.50 -12.59 -12.84
C LEU A 104 2.32 -13.58 -12.78
N ALA A 105 1.54 -13.60 -11.72
CA ALA A 105 0.34 -14.42 -11.60
C ALA A 105 -0.69 -14.06 -12.69
N LEU A 106 -0.94 -12.77 -12.90
CA LEU A 106 -1.81 -12.29 -13.97
C LEU A 106 -1.21 -12.57 -15.36
N HIS A 107 0.05 -12.26 -15.57
CA HIS A 107 0.74 -12.52 -16.82
C HIS A 107 0.69 -13.99 -17.24
N ARG A 108 0.71 -14.91 -16.28
CA ARG A 108 0.67 -16.37 -16.50
C ARG A 108 -0.74 -16.95 -16.35
N ASP A 109 -1.77 -16.11 -16.32
CA ASP A 109 -3.19 -16.51 -16.23
C ASP A 109 -3.49 -17.41 -15.01
N LEU A 110 -2.71 -17.28 -13.91
CA LEU A 110 -2.83 -18.14 -12.73
C LEU A 110 -4.23 -18.08 -12.11
N VAL A 111 -4.86 -16.90 -12.09
CA VAL A 111 -6.22 -16.74 -11.56
C VAL A 111 -7.23 -17.60 -12.33
N HIS A 112 -7.11 -17.66 -13.66
CA HIS A 112 -7.94 -18.50 -14.50
C HIS A 112 -7.66 -19.99 -14.27
N PHE A 113 -6.38 -20.38 -14.09
CA PHE A 113 -6.03 -21.77 -13.80
C PHE A 113 -6.52 -22.23 -12.43
N ILE A 114 -6.54 -21.35 -11.43
CA ILE A 114 -7.14 -21.64 -10.12
C ILE A 114 -8.65 -21.90 -10.27
N ALA A 115 -9.36 -21.10 -11.09
CA ALA A 115 -10.77 -21.33 -11.37
C ALA A 115 -10.99 -22.68 -12.10
N GLN A 116 -10.22 -22.96 -13.15
CA GLN A 116 -10.27 -24.23 -13.87
C GLN A 116 -9.98 -25.44 -12.96
N GLN A 117 -9.02 -25.31 -12.03
CA GLN A 117 -8.73 -26.37 -11.06
C GLN A 117 -9.95 -26.68 -10.18
N ARG A 118 -10.67 -25.63 -9.71
CA ARG A 118 -11.89 -25.81 -8.92
C ARG A 118 -13.02 -26.46 -9.73
N GLU A 119 -13.09 -26.15 -11.03
CA GLU A 119 -14.05 -26.72 -11.99
C GLU A 119 -13.61 -28.08 -12.54
N GLN A 120 -12.47 -28.62 -12.12
CA GLN A 120 -11.87 -29.87 -12.63
C GLN A 120 -11.68 -29.85 -14.16
N THR A 121 -11.40 -28.67 -14.71
CA THR A 121 -11.24 -28.45 -16.16
C THR A 121 -9.76 -28.39 -16.51
N TRP A 122 -9.33 -29.28 -17.42
CA TRP A 122 -7.97 -29.30 -17.98
C TRP A 122 -7.95 -28.65 -19.36
N ARG A 123 -7.70 -27.34 -19.44
CA ARG A 123 -7.66 -26.58 -20.69
C ARG A 123 -6.48 -25.65 -20.73
N GLU A 124 -5.69 -25.69 -21.78
CA GLU A 124 -4.57 -24.78 -22.02
C GLU A 124 -5.08 -23.38 -22.36
N ILE A 125 -4.36 -22.35 -21.91
CA ILE A 125 -4.51 -20.94 -22.29
C ILE A 125 -3.26 -20.57 -23.07
N GLN A 126 -3.42 -19.91 -24.21
CA GLN A 126 -2.29 -19.46 -25.03
C GLN A 126 -1.44 -18.44 -24.29
N ILE A 127 -0.15 -18.71 -24.16
CA ILE A 127 0.79 -17.87 -23.44
C ILE A 127 1.11 -16.60 -24.24
N THR A 128 0.95 -15.44 -23.62
CA THR A 128 1.47 -14.18 -24.12
C THR A 128 2.90 -13.98 -23.66
N ARG A 129 3.82 -13.62 -24.57
CA ARG A 129 5.22 -13.34 -24.19
C ARG A 129 5.29 -12.02 -23.39
N ALA A 130 6.21 -11.93 -22.41
CA ALA A 130 6.42 -10.73 -21.60
C ALA A 130 6.65 -9.47 -22.46
N ALA A 131 7.45 -9.56 -23.52
CA ALA A 131 7.70 -8.46 -24.46
C ALA A 131 6.45 -7.93 -25.21
N LYS A 132 5.31 -8.62 -25.11
CA LYS A 132 4.02 -8.21 -25.68
C LYS A 132 2.98 -7.88 -24.62
N ARG A 133 3.31 -7.92 -23.34
CA ARG A 133 2.43 -7.62 -22.22
C ARG A 133 2.87 -6.31 -21.55
N ARG A 134 2.15 -5.25 -21.75
CA ARG A 134 2.47 -3.91 -21.23
C ARG A 134 2.02 -3.79 -19.79
N VAL A 135 2.95 -3.47 -18.89
CA VAL A 135 2.66 -3.28 -17.47
C VAL A 135 2.71 -1.79 -17.15
N GLY A 136 1.60 -1.26 -16.64
CA GLY A 136 1.47 0.13 -16.24
C GLY A 136 1.34 0.27 -14.73
N ILE A 137 2.08 1.21 -14.14
CA ILE A 137 2.04 1.51 -12.70
C ILE A 137 1.47 2.89 -12.46
N MET A 138 0.37 2.99 -11.72
CA MET A 138 -0.17 4.24 -11.19
C MET A 138 0.48 4.54 -9.85
N GLY A 139 1.24 5.64 -9.79
CA GLY A 139 1.99 6.05 -8.59
C GLY A 139 3.49 5.78 -8.70
N LEU A 140 4.24 6.78 -9.18
CA LEU A 140 5.70 6.74 -9.37
C LEU A 140 6.46 7.30 -8.15
N GLY A 141 5.98 6.96 -6.95
CA GLY A 141 6.70 7.18 -5.69
C GLY A 141 7.80 6.14 -5.46
N LYS A 142 8.33 6.07 -4.23
CA LYS A 142 9.40 5.11 -3.87
C LYS A 142 9.04 3.66 -4.23
N LEU A 143 7.82 3.22 -3.88
CA LEU A 143 7.37 1.84 -4.13
C LEU A 143 7.19 1.56 -5.62
N GLY A 144 6.55 2.48 -6.37
CA GLY A 144 6.33 2.29 -7.81
C GLY A 144 7.63 2.24 -8.61
N GLN A 145 8.61 3.09 -8.26
CA GLN A 145 9.93 3.05 -8.89
C GLN A 145 10.67 1.75 -8.59
N ALA A 146 10.65 1.29 -7.33
CA ALA A 146 11.26 0.03 -6.95
C ALA A 146 10.61 -1.18 -7.66
N LEU A 147 9.29 -1.17 -7.84
CA LEU A 147 8.58 -2.19 -8.61
C LEU A 147 8.96 -2.15 -10.10
N LEU A 148 9.05 -0.96 -10.71
CA LEU A 148 9.50 -0.83 -12.09
C LEU A 148 10.89 -1.45 -12.29
N GLU A 149 11.84 -1.10 -11.44
CA GLU A 149 13.20 -1.67 -11.49
C GLU A 149 13.19 -3.21 -11.36
N ARG A 150 12.34 -3.75 -10.50
CA ARG A 150 12.20 -5.20 -10.33
C ARG A 150 11.58 -5.88 -11.54
N LEU A 151 10.71 -5.21 -12.28
CA LEU A 151 10.04 -5.78 -13.45
C LEU A 151 10.87 -5.71 -14.75
N LYS A 152 11.85 -4.80 -14.87
CA LYS A 152 12.73 -4.68 -16.04
C LYS A 152 13.34 -6.02 -16.51
N PRO A 153 13.92 -6.86 -15.62
CA PRO A 153 14.54 -8.10 -16.05
C PRO A 153 13.61 -9.12 -16.72
N PHE A 154 12.29 -9.01 -16.53
CA PHE A 154 11.32 -9.89 -17.18
C PHE A 154 11.05 -9.52 -18.64
N GLY A 155 11.47 -8.32 -19.07
CA GLY A 155 11.32 -7.86 -20.45
C GLY A 155 9.93 -7.35 -20.81
N PHE A 156 9.11 -6.94 -19.82
CA PHE A 156 7.85 -6.24 -20.06
C PHE A 156 8.11 -4.82 -20.60
N PRO A 157 7.37 -4.32 -21.62
CA PRO A 157 7.25 -2.90 -21.85
C PRO A 157 6.60 -2.24 -20.63
N LEU A 158 7.31 -1.29 -20.01
CA LEU A 158 6.91 -0.66 -18.76
C LEU A 158 6.44 0.77 -18.99
N ALA A 159 5.32 1.13 -18.35
CA ALA A 159 4.79 2.47 -18.32
C ALA A 159 4.48 2.89 -16.88
N GLY A 160 4.47 4.19 -16.62
CA GLY A 160 4.08 4.71 -15.33
C GLY A 160 3.30 6.00 -15.44
N TRP A 161 2.28 6.16 -14.61
CA TRP A 161 1.50 7.39 -14.50
C TRP A 161 1.62 8.00 -13.10
N ASN A 162 1.76 9.31 -13.06
CA ASN A 162 1.83 10.07 -11.81
C ASN A 162 1.19 11.46 -12.00
N ARG A 163 0.74 12.08 -10.89
CA ARG A 163 0.18 13.44 -10.95
C ARG A 163 1.19 14.46 -11.50
N SER A 164 2.43 14.39 -11.04
CA SER A 164 3.51 15.29 -11.49
C SER A 164 4.47 14.57 -12.43
N PRO A 165 5.09 15.28 -13.39
CA PRO A 165 6.04 14.69 -14.32
C PRO A 165 7.18 13.95 -13.63
N ARG A 166 7.57 12.81 -14.20
CA ARG A 166 8.71 11.98 -13.77
C ARG A 166 9.43 11.50 -15.02
N THR A 167 10.73 11.29 -14.89
CA THR A 167 11.56 10.64 -15.90
C THR A 167 12.22 9.43 -15.23
N ILE A 168 12.00 8.25 -15.78
CA ILE A 168 12.58 6.99 -15.32
C ILE A 168 13.13 6.29 -16.55
N GLU A 169 14.38 5.85 -16.47
CA GLU A 169 15.08 5.18 -17.56
C GLU A 169 14.32 3.90 -17.99
N ASP A 170 14.16 3.70 -19.29
CA ASP A 170 13.45 2.57 -19.91
C ASP A 170 11.96 2.44 -19.51
N VAL A 171 11.31 3.55 -19.08
CA VAL A 171 9.89 3.57 -18.72
C VAL A 171 9.18 4.70 -19.45
N SER A 172 8.05 4.41 -20.11
CA SER A 172 7.17 5.43 -20.68
C SER A 172 6.41 6.15 -19.57
N CYS A 173 6.81 7.38 -19.23
CA CYS A 173 6.22 8.14 -18.14
C CYS A 173 5.13 9.10 -18.63
N TYR A 174 3.96 9.05 -17.98
CA TYR A 174 2.80 9.90 -18.23
C TYR A 174 2.50 10.74 -16.98
N ALA A 175 2.00 11.96 -17.17
CA ALA A 175 1.74 12.85 -16.05
C ALA A 175 0.44 13.65 -16.21
N GLY A 176 -0.27 13.80 -15.09
CA GLY A 176 -1.50 14.58 -15.02
C GLY A 176 -2.71 13.86 -15.63
N GLU A 177 -3.87 14.47 -15.43
CA GLU A 177 -5.16 13.90 -15.82
C GLU A 177 -5.29 13.72 -17.34
N GLN A 178 -4.79 14.68 -18.11
CA GLN A 178 -4.89 14.66 -19.57
C GLN A 178 -4.11 13.51 -20.23
N ALA A 179 -3.04 13.03 -19.60
CA ALA A 179 -2.23 11.92 -20.11
C ALA A 179 -2.72 10.53 -19.61
N LEU A 180 -3.71 10.50 -18.74
CA LEU A 180 -4.24 9.24 -18.18
C LEU A 180 -4.85 8.33 -19.25
N PRO A 181 -5.68 8.82 -20.21
CA PRO A 181 -6.24 7.95 -21.26
C PRO A 181 -5.15 7.29 -22.13
N ASP A 182 -4.12 8.02 -22.51
CA ASP A 182 -3.03 7.49 -23.34
C ASP A 182 -2.21 6.44 -22.61
N PHE A 183 -2.00 6.62 -21.29
CA PHE A 183 -1.38 5.62 -20.43
C PHE A 183 -2.22 4.35 -20.34
N LEU A 184 -3.53 4.48 -20.11
CA LEU A 184 -4.45 3.35 -19.97
C LEU A 184 -4.60 2.55 -21.25
N ALA A 185 -4.72 3.22 -22.42
CA ALA A 185 -4.84 2.57 -23.72
C ALA A 185 -3.63 1.66 -24.05
N GLN A 186 -2.50 1.86 -23.37
CA GLN A 186 -1.28 1.07 -23.55
C GLN A 186 -0.96 0.18 -22.34
N THR A 187 -1.94 -0.14 -21.49
CA THR A 187 -1.72 -0.90 -20.26
C THR A 187 -2.53 -2.21 -20.26
N ASP A 188 -1.85 -3.34 -20.34
CA ASP A 188 -2.47 -4.67 -20.29
C ASP A 188 -2.61 -5.19 -18.85
N ILE A 189 -1.66 -4.84 -17.97
CA ILE A 189 -1.71 -5.10 -16.53
C ILE A 189 -1.51 -3.78 -15.81
N LEU A 190 -2.52 -3.31 -15.09
CA LEU A 190 -2.48 -2.08 -14.31
C LEU A 190 -2.18 -2.39 -12.85
N VAL A 191 -1.17 -1.72 -12.27
CA VAL A 191 -0.87 -1.79 -10.83
C VAL A 191 -1.16 -0.45 -10.19
N CYS A 192 -2.06 -0.42 -9.21
CA CYS A 192 -2.36 0.78 -8.41
C CYS A 192 -1.52 0.82 -7.14
N LEU A 193 -0.64 1.83 -7.04
CA LEU A 193 0.21 2.17 -5.90
C LEU A 193 0.02 3.64 -5.47
N LEU A 194 -1.14 4.22 -5.78
CA LEU A 194 -1.46 5.60 -5.42
C LEU A 194 -1.69 5.76 -3.91
N PRO A 195 -1.43 6.94 -3.34
CA PRO A 195 -1.98 7.30 -2.05
C PRO A 195 -3.48 7.54 -2.18
N LEU A 196 -4.26 7.18 -1.15
CA LEU A 196 -5.70 7.49 -1.11
C LEU A 196 -5.89 8.95 -0.68
N THR A 197 -6.47 9.73 -1.57
CA THR A 197 -6.82 11.15 -1.39
C THR A 197 -8.22 11.38 -1.94
N GLY A 198 -8.77 12.59 -1.74
CA GLY A 198 -10.04 12.95 -2.38
C GLY A 198 -10.03 12.84 -3.90
N GLU A 199 -8.87 13.10 -4.53
CA GLU A 199 -8.70 13.02 -6.00
C GLU A 199 -8.56 11.58 -6.51
N THR A 200 -8.06 10.65 -5.70
CA THR A 200 -7.79 9.27 -6.09
C THR A 200 -8.84 8.28 -5.59
N ARG A 201 -9.76 8.70 -4.71
CA ARG A 201 -10.89 7.88 -4.29
C ARG A 201 -11.78 7.54 -5.47
N GLY A 202 -12.08 6.26 -5.66
CA GLY A 202 -12.89 5.75 -6.76
C GLY A 202 -12.25 5.92 -8.15
N ILE A 203 -10.94 6.13 -8.25
CA ILE A 203 -10.25 6.28 -9.53
C ILE A 203 -10.30 5.00 -10.38
N LEU A 204 -10.31 3.82 -9.73
CA LEU A 204 -10.47 2.51 -10.38
C LEU A 204 -11.96 2.23 -10.57
N ASN A 205 -12.52 2.76 -11.65
CA ASN A 205 -13.95 2.73 -11.98
C ASN A 205 -14.20 2.28 -13.42
N ALA A 206 -15.47 2.17 -13.81
CA ALA A 206 -15.89 1.72 -15.13
C ALA A 206 -15.22 2.52 -16.26
N GLY A 207 -15.15 3.85 -16.13
CA GLY A 207 -14.53 4.70 -17.15
C GLY A 207 -13.04 4.42 -17.33
N LEU A 208 -12.32 4.17 -16.22
CA LEU A 208 -10.92 3.78 -16.29
C LEU A 208 -10.76 2.39 -16.93
N PHE A 209 -11.59 1.43 -16.56
CA PHE A 209 -11.49 0.06 -17.11
C PHE A 209 -11.81 0.03 -18.61
N GLU A 210 -12.81 0.78 -19.07
CA GLU A 210 -13.15 0.88 -20.50
C GLU A 210 -12.07 1.60 -21.34
N ALA A 211 -11.22 2.44 -20.72
CA ALA A 211 -10.08 3.09 -21.39
C ALA A 211 -8.89 2.14 -21.58
N MET A 212 -8.88 0.97 -20.91
CA MET A 212 -7.85 -0.05 -21.06
C MET A 212 -8.16 -0.99 -22.24
N PRO A 213 -7.16 -1.71 -22.79
CA PRO A 213 -7.40 -2.75 -23.76
C PRO A 213 -8.35 -3.82 -23.20
N ARG A 214 -9.29 -4.29 -24.05
CA ARG A 214 -10.22 -5.34 -23.64
C ARG A 214 -9.46 -6.59 -23.17
N GLY A 215 -9.87 -7.13 -22.00
CA GLY A 215 -9.19 -8.25 -21.35
C GLY A 215 -7.96 -7.84 -20.54
N ALA A 216 -7.75 -6.56 -20.30
CA ALA A 216 -6.73 -6.09 -19.37
C ALA A 216 -6.94 -6.61 -17.95
N GLN A 217 -5.96 -6.43 -17.10
CA GLN A 217 -5.90 -7.01 -15.76
C GLN A 217 -5.54 -5.94 -14.72
N LEU A 218 -6.02 -6.12 -13.48
CA LEU A 218 -5.84 -5.15 -12.40
C LEU A 218 -5.09 -5.77 -11.22
N VAL A 219 -4.14 -5.01 -10.67
CA VAL A 219 -3.56 -5.24 -9.34
C VAL A 219 -3.84 -4.01 -8.48
N ASN A 220 -4.57 -4.16 -7.37
CA ASN A 220 -4.74 -3.09 -6.41
C ASN A 220 -4.03 -3.42 -5.09
N VAL A 221 -2.91 -2.76 -4.85
CA VAL A 221 -2.10 -2.81 -3.63
C VAL A 221 -1.98 -1.43 -2.96
N GLY A 222 -2.83 -0.49 -3.39
CA GLY A 222 -2.96 0.83 -2.79
C GLY A 222 -3.89 0.81 -1.58
N ARG A 223 -5.17 1.13 -1.80
CA ARG A 223 -6.25 1.08 -0.79
C ARG A 223 -7.55 0.61 -1.43
N GLY A 224 -8.44 0.04 -0.61
CA GLY A 224 -9.78 -0.36 -1.05
C GLY A 224 -10.58 0.80 -1.63
N GLY A 225 -10.52 1.97 -1.00
CA GLY A 225 -11.20 3.17 -1.47
C GLY A 225 -10.79 3.73 -2.83
N HIS A 226 -9.74 3.20 -3.47
CA HIS A 226 -9.45 3.50 -4.88
C HIS A 226 -10.44 2.83 -5.84
N LEU A 227 -11.05 1.73 -5.42
CA LEU A 227 -11.85 0.86 -6.26
C LEU A 227 -13.35 1.12 -6.09
N VAL A 228 -14.07 1.25 -7.20
CA VAL A 228 -15.52 1.12 -7.25
C VAL A 228 -15.85 -0.35 -7.48
N GLU A 229 -16.24 -1.04 -6.41
CA GLU A 229 -16.36 -2.52 -6.40
C GLU A 229 -17.38 -3.06 -7.40
N ALA A 230 -18.54 -2.40 -7.52
CA ALA A 230 -19.57 -2.77 -8.48
C ALA A 230 -19.06 -2.69 -9.93
N ASP A 231 -18.28 -1.65 -10.24
CA ASP A 231 -17.70 -1.45 -11.56
C ASP A 231 -16.68 -2.54 -11.90
N LEU A 232 -15.90 -2.98 -10.90
CA LEU A 232 -14.96 -4.09 -11.10
C LEU A 232 -15.68 -5.40 -11.42
N ILE A 233 -16.72 -5.73 -10.65
CA ILE A 233 -17.51 -6.96 -10.87
C ILE A 233 -18.10 -6.93 -12.27
N GLU A 234 -18.76 -5.83 -12.65
CA GLU A 234 -19.32 -5.68 -13.98
C GLU A 234 -18.26 -5.77 -15.10
N ALA A 235 -17.10 -5.12 -14.93
CA ALA A 235 -16.01 -5.17 -15.89
C ALA A 235 -15.45 -6.59 -16.07
N LEU A 236 -15.35 -7.36 -14.99
CA LEU A 236 -14.95 -8.76 -15.03
C LEU A 236 -16.00 -9.62 -15.74
N ASP A 237 -17.28 -9.48 -15.37
CA ASP A 237 -18.37 -10.27 -15.95
C ASP A 237 -18.55 -10.04 -17.45
N ARG A 238 -18.41 -8.79 -17.89
CA ARG A 238 -18.47 -8.41 -19.32
C ARG A 238 -17.16 -8.71 -20.07
N GLY A 239 -16.10 -9.11 -19.39
CA GLY A 239 -14.78 -9.36 -19.99
C GLY A 239 -14.10 -8.07 -20.50
N VAL A 240 -14.44 -6.91 -19.96
CA VAL A 240 -13.66 -5.67 -20.10
C VAL A 240 -12.32 -5.88 -19.42
N LEU A 241 -12.34 -6.36 -18.17
CA LEU A 241 -11.18 -6.92 -17.50
C LEU A 241 -11.24 -8.45 -17.49
N SER A 242 -10.09 -9.12 -17.54
CA SER A 242 -10.01 -10.58 -17.51
C SER A 242 -9.78 -11.14 -16.11
N ALA A 243 -9.03 -10.46 -15.25
CA ALA A 243 -8.77 -10.86 -13.88
C ALA A 243 -8.31 -9.67 -13.02
N ALA A 244 -8.41 -9.83 -11.70
CA ALA A 244 -7.88 -8.88 -10.72
C ALA A 244 -7.17 -9.58 -9.57
N VAL A 245 -6.10 -8.95 -9.05
CA VAL A 245 -5.46 -9.27 -7.77
C VAL A 245 -5.68 -8.09 -6.83
N LEU A 246 -6.37 -8.33 -5.72
CA LEU A 246 -6.73 -7.33 -4.73
C LEU A 246 -6.09 -7.68 -3.38
N ASP A 247 -5.25 -6.82 -2.86
CA ASP A 247 -4.70 -6.97 -1.50
C ASP A 247 -5.46 -6.11 -0.48
N VAL A 248 -6.30 -5.22 -0.97
CA VAL A 248 -7.01 -4.23 -0.16
C VAL A 248 -8.49 -4.15 -0.51
N ALA A 249 -9.33 -3.83 0.48
CA ALA A 249 -10.78 -3.68 0.35
C ALA A 249 -11.30 -2.52 1.20
N GLU A 250 -12.56 -2.15 1.06
CA GLU A 250 -13.24 -1.18 1.92
C GLU A 250 -14.69 -1.65 2.19
N PRO A 251 -15.03 -2.05 3.46
CA PRO A 251 -14.18 -2.00 4.66
C PRO A 251 -13.19 -3.17 4.78
N GLU A 252 -12.21 -3.00 5.64
CA GLU A 252 -11.34 -4.07 6.12
C GLU A 252 -11.58 -4.33 7.62
N PRO A 253 -11.79 -5.60 8.04
CA PRO A 253 -11.86 -6.82 7.24
C PRO A 253 -13.06 -6.86 6.27
N LEU A 254 -12.85 -7.47 5.09
CA LEU A 254 -13.93 -7.64 4.13
C LEU A 254 -15.05 -8.52 4.73
N PRO A 255 -16.33 -8.07 4.70
CA PRO A 255 -17.44 -8.83 5.29
C PRO A 255 -17.59 -10.23 4.72
N ALA A 256 -18.04 -11.17 5.56
CA ALA A 256 -18.41 -12.50 5.11
C ALA A 256 -19.56 -12.41 4.07
N GLY A 257 -19.45 -13.23 3.02
CA GLY A 257 -20.45 -13.25 1.93
C GLY A 257 -20.24 -12.16 0.86
N HIS A 258 -19.21 -11.32 0.99
CA HIS A 258 -18.89 -10.35 -0.06
C HIS A 258 -18.58 -11.05 -1.40
N PRO A 259 -19.02 -10.50 -2.55
CA PRO A 259 -18.83 -11.15 -3.86
C PRO A 259 -17.37 -11.48 -4.20
N PHE A 260 -16.40 -10.68 -3.73
CA PHE A 260 -14.98 -10.93 -4.00
C PHE A 260 -14.46 -12.27 -3.47
N TRP A 261 -15.08 -12.84 -2.41
CA TRP A 261 -14.67 -14.14 -1.87
C TRP A 261 -14.87 -15.31 -2.84
N SER A 262 -15.90 -15.22 -3.67
CA SER A 262 -16.30 -16.32 -4.58
C SER A 262 -16.09 -16.01 -6.06
N HIS A 263 -15.73 -14.78 -6.42
CA HIS A 263 -15.59 -14.40 -7.83
C HIS A 263 -14.41 -15.14 -8.49
N PRO A 264 -14.63 -15.92 -9.58
CA PRO A 264 -13.61 -16.81 -10.14
C PRO A 264 -12.42 -16.07 -10.80
N ARG A 265 -12.56 -14.77 -11.05
CA ARG A 265 -11.53 -13.93 -11.69
C ARG A 265 -10.87 -12.97 -10.71
N ILE A 266 -11.10 -13.11 -9.40
CA ILE A 266 -10.46 -12.31 -8.35
C ILE A 266 -9.58 -13.20 -7.50
N LEU A 267 -8.30 -12.80 -7.33
CA LEU A 267 -7.42 -13.28 -6.29
C LEU A 267 -7.38 -12.22 -5.18
N LEU A 268 -7.82 -12.60 -3.99
CA LEU A 268 -7.92 -11.70 -2.84
C LEU A 268 -6.92 -12.11 -1.76
N THR A 269 -6.22 -11.13 -1.17
CA THR A 269 -5.37 -11.31 0.00
C THR A 269 -5.68 -10.25 1.07
N PRO A 270 -5.44 -10.55 2.37
CA PRO A 270 -5.93 -9.72 3.46
C PRO A 270 -4.91 -8.64 3.89
N HIS A 271 -4.60 -7.69 2.99
CA HIS A 271 -3.72 -6.53 3.20
C HIS A 271 -2.32 -6.93 3.71
N ILE A 272 -1.66 -7.80 2.93
CA ILE A 272 -0.35 -8.39 3.26
C ILE A 272 0.78 -7.99 2.31
N ALA A 273 0.48 -7.22 1.26
CA ALA A 273 1.46 -6.85 0.23
C ALA A 273 2.67 -6.09 0.80
N SER A 274 2.48 -5.37 1.89
CA SER A 274 3.55 -4.62 2.51
C SER A 274 3.42 -4.66 4.04
N MET A 275 4.14 -5.57 4.64
CA MET A 275 4.19 -5.72 6.09
C MET A 275 5.52 -5.18 6.63
N THR A 276 5.45 -4.32 7.66
CA THR A 276 6.66 -3.85 8.36
C THR A 276 7.39 -5.02 9.01
N THR A 277 8.69 -5.10 8.81
CA THR A 277 9.54 -6.03 9.55
C THR A 277 9.86 -5.41 10.92
N PRO A 278 9.55 -6.06 12.04
CA PRO A 278 9.70 -5.49 13.38
C PRO A 278 11.11 -4.95 13.66
N GLU A 279 12.13 -5.65 13.21
CA GLU A 279 13.52 -5.26 13.43
C GLU A 279 13.87 -3.93 12.75
N THR A 280 13.67 -3.83 11.45
CA THR A 280 13.98 -2.63 10.67
C THR A 280 13.03 -1.47 10.99
N ALA A 281 11.79 -1.76 11.40
CA ALA A 281 10.84 -0.77 11.86
C ALA A 281 11.31 -0.11 13.18
N VAL A 282 11.80 -0.91 14.13
CA VAL A 282 12.35 -0.39 15.39
C VAL A 282 13.61 0.44 15.14
N GLU A 283 14.50 0.00 14.26
CA GLU A 283 15.68 0.78 13.86
C GLU A 283 15.29 2.14 13.27
N TYR A 284 14.36 2.16 12.33
CA TYR A 284 13.85 3.38 11.72
C TYR A 284 13.23 4.33 12.74
N VAL A 285 12.43 3.81 13.67
CA VAL A 285 11.79 4.58 14.73
C VAL A 285 12.85 5.18 15.68
N LEU A 286 13.82 4.40 16.11
CA LEU A 286 14.89 4.86 17.02
C LEU A 286 15.80 5.88 16.36
N ASP A 287 16.16 5.71 15.07
CA ASP A 287 16.90 6.74 14.31
C ASP A 287 16.08 8.04 14.22
N THR A 288 14.78 7.93 13.90
CA THR A 288 13.90 9.11 13.80
C THR A 288 13.76 9.84 15.14
N ILE A 289 13.63 9.12 16.25
CA ILE A 289 13.63 9.71 17.60
C ILE A 289 14.98 10.42 17.88
N GLY A 290 16.09 9.79 17.52
CA GLY A 290 17.42 10.38 17.65
C GLY A 290 17.54 11.69 16.87
N ARG A 291 17.10 11.72 15.61
CA ARG A 291 17.06 12.93 14.77
C ARG A 291 16.17 14.02 15.37
N HIS A 292 14.98 13.64 15.84
CA HIS A 292 14.07 14.57 16.50
C HIS A 292 14.73 15.27 17.68
N ARG A 293 15.40 14.51 18.56
CA ARG A 293 16.11 15.04 19.74
C ARG A 293 17.26 15.99 19.37
N ARG A 294 17.86 15.80 18.19
CA ARG A 294 18.92 16.67 17.66
C ARG A 294 18.40 17.84 16.83
N GLY A 295 17.08 17.95 16.63
CA GLY A 295 16.48 18.98 15.78
C GLY A 295 16.76 18.82 14.28
N GLU A 296 17.06 17.59 13.83
CA GLU A 296 17.37 17.27 12.45
C GLU A 296 16.08 17.03 11.62
N ALA A 297 16.22 17.02 10.30
CA ALA A 297 15.11 16.65 9.40
C ALA A 297 14.63 15.22 9.66
N LEU A 298 13.31 15.03 9.69
CA LEU A 298 12.66 13.75 9.97
C LEU A 298 12.27 13.07 8.67
N PRO A 299 12.89 11.94 8.28
CA PRO A 299 12.45 11.14 7.15
C PRO A 299 11.01 10.68 7.34
N GLY A 300 10.22 10.68 6.26
CA GLY A 300 8.83 10.22 6.32
C GLY A 300 7.85 11.18 7.00
N ARG A 301 8.25 12.39 7.37
CA ARG A 301 7.32 13.39 7.89
C ARG A 301 6.23 13.67 6.87
N VAL A 302 4.99 13.53 7.31
CA VAL A 302 3.80 13.74 6.48
C VAL A 302 3.58 15.23 6.26
N ASP A 303 3.35 15.62 5.02
CA ASP A 303 2.89 16.95 4.65
C ASP A 303 1.41 17.06 5.00
N ARG A 304 1.07 17.89 5.98
CA ARG A 304 -0.32 18.05 6.47
C ARG A 304 -1.27 18.63 5.41
N GLN A 305 -0.77 19.39 4.44
CA GLN A 305 -1.60 19.96 3.38
C GLN A 305 -1.90 18.94 2.29
N ARG A 306 -0.93 18.07 2.00
CA ARG A 306 -1.07 17.01 1.00
C ARG A 306 -1.71 15.73 1.52
N GLY A 307 -1.66 15.52 2.84
CA GLY A 307 -2.20 14.33 3.51
C GLY A 307 -1.34 13.05 3.35
N TYR A 308 -0.09 13.18 2.85
CA TYR A 308 0.83 12.03 2.68
C TYR A 308 2.29 12.42 2.68
#